data_0ce8490376c210814e14cb854b407c55
#
_entry.id   0ce8490376c210814e14cb854b407c55
#
_cell.length_a   1.000
_cell.length_b   1.000
_cell.length_c   1.000
_cell.angle_alpha   90.00
_cell.angle_beta   90.00
_cell.angle_gamma   90.00
#
_symmetry.space_group_name_H-M   'P 1'
#
loop_
_entity.id
_entity.type
_entity.pdbx_description
1 polymer ?
#
loop_
_entity_poly.entity_id
_entity_poly.type
_entity_poly.pdbx_seq_one_letter_code
_entity_poly.pdbx_strand_id
1 'polypeptide(L)'
;MNNQLIYVGGYASPEMEGIQLYNLDLTTGQLTYVKGVKGVENPSFLIVTNDLQRLYAVIEVAEYQGISGGGVVGFEISEEGLNLVSLNNQPTNGDHPCHLSLSTLEDALFVANYSGGSVSAYQVLKDGSLSAQSDFHQHQGSSVNLKRQEGPHAHMAHLTPVGRHLLVTDLGTDQLMVYQINPQGKLALLKDRCLTLPAGSGPRHLTFSNSNKSMYLINELGNTILVFPVGEDGLPEKEYVQKIETLPSDFSEESTTADIHVHPSGKFLYGTNRGHDSFCCYRILPDEKLELIGHVSTGGQSPRNFSIHPDGQWLVVAHQVSGNILSFAVDQQTGMLKQTDNQQLKLQPSCVQFGHQSN
;
A
#
# COMPACT_ATOMS: atom_id res chain seq x y z
N MET A 1 -23.71 -17.16 -5.48
CA MET A 1 -22.39 -17.60 -4.97
C MET A 1 -21.83 -16.45 -4.16
N ASN A 2 -21.26 -16.70 -3.01
CA ASN A 2 -20.74 -15.63 -2.13
C ASN A 2 -19.30 -15.29 -2.56
N ASN A 3 -19.15 -14.63 -3.73
CA ASN A 3 -17.86 -14.32 -4.33
C ASN A 3 -17.51 -12.85 -4.17
N GLN A 4 -16.27 -12.58 -3.84
CA GLN A 4 -15.68 -11.24 -3.78
C GLN A 4 -14.71 -11.05 -4.95
N LEU A 5 -14.95 -10.05 -5.79
CA LEU A 5 -14.01 -9.71 -6.86
C LEU A 5 -12.74 -9.08 -6.27
N ILE A 6 -11.59 -9.43 -6.85
CA ILE A 6 -10.27 -8.92 -6.48
C ILE A 6 -9.58 -8.42 -7.75
N TYR A 7 -8.98 -7.22 -7.66
CA TYR A 7 -8.06 -6.69 -8.66
C TYR A 7 -6.62 -6.91 -8.18
N VAL A 8 -5.81 -7.51 -9.04
CA VAL A 8 -4.39 -7.77 -8.79
C VAL A 8 -3.56 -6.99 -9.80
N GLY A 9 -2.75 -6.06 -9.32
CA GLY A 9 -1.80 -5.32 -10.12
C GLY A 9 -0.38 -5.85 -9.96
N GLY A 10 0.48 -5.63 -10.96
CA GLY A 10 1.86 -6.08 -10.86
C GLY A 10 2.75 -5.56 -11.98
N TYR A 11 4.00 -6.01 -11.98
CA TYR A 11 4.96 -5.64 -13.02
C TYR A 11 4.70 -6.48 -14.28
N ALA A 12 4.40 -5.80 -15.37
CA ALA A 12 4.06 -6.40 -16.66
C ALA A 12 4.27 -5.38 -17.78
N SER A 13 4.64 -5.86 -18.97
CA SER A 13 4.63 -4.99 -20.16
C SER A 13 3.20 -4.68 -20.61
N PRO A 14 2.98 -3.63 -21.42
CA PRO A 14 1.64 -3.26 -21.90
C PRO A 14 0.91 -4.36 -22.69
N GLU A 15 1.65 -5.30 -23.29
CA GLU A 15 1.11 -6.44 -24.05
C GLU A 15 0.59 -7.56 -23.13
N MET A 16 1.02 -7.56 -21.88
CA MET A 16 0.58 -8.50 -20.86
C MET A 16 -0.66 -7.99 -20.11
N GLU A 17 -1.30 -8.88 -19.40
CA GLU A 17 -2.41 -8.55 -18.50
C GLU A 17 -1.86 -8.02 -17.17
N GLY A 18 -1.47 -6.73 -17.14
CA GLY A 18 -0.87 -6.09 -15.97
C GLY A 18 -1.83 -5.93 -14.78
N ILE A 19 -3.14 -5.88 -15.05
CA ILE A 19 -4.19 -5.96 -14.03
C ILE A 19 -4.97 -7.23 -14.28
N GLN A 20 -5.08 -8.10 -13.28
CA GLN A 20 -5.84 -9.36 -13.37
C GLN A 20 -6.97 -9.37 -12.34
N LEU A 21 -8.11 -9.93 -12.73
CA LEU A 21 -9.31 -10.05 -11.91
C LEU A 21 -9.48 -11.49 -11.46
N TYR A 22 -9.74 -11.68 -10.18
CA TYR A 22 -10.03 -12.98 -9.56
C TYR A 22 -11.30 -12.89 -8.74
N ASN A 23 -12.02 -14.01 -8.62
CA ASN A 23 -13.05 -14.21 -7.61
C ASN A 23 -12.44 -14.94 -6.41
N LEU A 24 -12.70 -14.43 -5.21
CA LEU A 24 -12.49 -15.13 -3.94
C LEU A 24 -13.84 -15.68 -3.47
N ASP A 25 -13.96 -16.99 -3.35
CA ASP A 25 -15.10 -17.64 -2.71
C ASP A 25 -15.03 -17.41 -1.18
N LEU A 26 -15.95 -16.62 -0.65
CA LEU A 26 -15.98 -16.27 0.78
C LEU A 26 -16.42 -17.43 1.69
N THR A 27 -16.69 -18.61 1.13
CA THR A 27 -17.00 -19.83 1.89
C THR A 27 -15.77 -20.72 2.06
N THR A 28 -14.95 -20.81 1.01
CA THR A 28 -13.83 -21.75 0.93
C THR A 28 -12.47 -21.08 0.92
N GLY A 29 -12.40 -19.80 0.55
CA GLY A 29 -11.17 -19.06 0.31
C GLY A 29 -10.52 -19.35 -1.03
N GLN A 30 -11.20 -20.08 -1.93
CA GLN A 30 -10.67 -20.42 -3.25
C GLN A 30 -10.63 -19.20 -4.17
N LEU A 31 -9.52 -19.04 -4.88
CA LEU A 31 -9.30 -18.00 -5.89
C LEU A 31 -9.56 -18.57 -7.28
N THR A 32 -10.31 -17.85 -8.10
CA THR A 32 -10.58 -18.25 -9.50
C THR A 32 -10.30 -17.07 -10.42
N TYR A 33 -9.42 -17.26 -11.39
CA TYR A 33 -9.15 -16.26 -12.43
C TYR A 33 -10.40 -15.97 -13.24
N VAL A 34 -10.65 -14.68 -13.50
CA VAL A 34 -11.81 -14.20 -14.28
C VAL A 34 -11.35 -13.66 -15.63
N LYS A 35 -10.50 -12.64 -15.64
CA LYS A 35 -9.97 -12.01 -16.86
C LYS A 35 -8.79 -11.09 -16.53
N GLY A 36 -8.08 -10.62 -17.55
CA GLY A 36 -7.03 -9.63 -17.44
C GLY A 36 -7.25 -8.39 -18.30
N VAL A 37 -6.59 -7.29 -17.92
CA VAL A 37 -6.61 -5.99 -18.60
C VAL A 37 -5.18 -5.68 -19.05
N LYS A 38 -5.04 -5.31 -20.31
CA LYS A 38 -3.77 -4.94 -20.98
C LYS A 38 -3.69 -3.43 -21.19
N GLY A 39 -2.53 -2.97 -21.64
CA GLY A 39 -2.33 -1.59 -22.07
C GLY A 39 -1.78 -0.67 -20.99
N VAL A 40 -1.47 -1.18 -19.79
CA VAL A 40 -0.79 -0.44 -18.73
C VAL A 40 0.56 -1.08 -18.44
N GLU A 41 1.61 -0.29 -18.45
CA GLU A 41 2.96 -0.74 -18.10
C GLU A 41 3.16 -0.69 -16.59
N ASN A 42 3.57 -1.81 -16.00
CA ASN A 42 3.84 -1.95 -14.57
C ASN A 42 2.77 -1.31 -13.67
N PRO A 43 1.48 -1.70 -13.74
CA PRO A 43 0.46 -1.22 -12.81
C PRO A 43 0.65 -1.87 -11.42
N SER A 44 1.77 -1.55 -10.79
CA SER A 44 2.28 -2.19 -9.58
C SER A 44 1.51 -1.84 -8.31
N PHE A 45 0.74 -0.75 -8.34
CA PHE A 45 -0.17 -0.34 -7.26
C PHE A 45 -1.49 0.16 -7.82
N LEU A 46 -2.57 -0.29 -7.19
CA LEU A 46 -3.96 0.01 -7.55
C LEU A 46 -4.68 0.62 -6.34
N ILE A 47 -5.66 1.49 -6.59
CA ILE A 47 -6.63 1.91 -5.59
C ILE A 47 -8.02 1.94 -6.23
N VAL A 48 -9.03 1.44 -5.50
CA VAL A 48 -10.43 1.45 -5.91
C VAL A 48 -11.19 2.46 -5.04
N THR A 49 -12.11 3.23 -5.64
CA THR A 49 -12.96 4.17 -4.91
C THR A 49 -13.94 3.45 -3.99
N ASN A 50 -14.41 4.12 -2.93
CA ASN A 50 -15.34 3.53 -1.95
C ASN A 50 -16.69 3.12 -2.57
N ASP A 51 -17.13 3.84 -3.61
CA ASP A 51 -18.33 3.51 -4.37
C ASP A 51 -18.11 2.38 -5.39
N LEU A 52 -16.87 1.89 -5.50
CA LEU A 52 -16.43 0.85 -6.44
C LEU A 52 -16.66 1.20 -7.91
N GLN A 53 -16.79 2.48 -8.26
CA GLN A 53 -17.03 2.94 -9.64
C GLN A 53 -15.76 3.31 -10.38
N ARG A 54 -14.63 3.49 -9.68
CA ARG A 54 -13.35 3.91 -10.27
C ARG A 54 -12.19 3.09 -9.72
N LEU A 55 -11.20 2.88 -10.59
CA LEU A 55 -9.92 2.31 -10.23
C LEU A 55 -8.82 3.22 -10.77
N TYR A 56 -7.81 3.52 -9.95
CA TYR A 56 -6.60 4.20 -10.40
C TYR A 56 -5.42 3.28 -10.24
N ALA A 57 -4.49 3.31 -11.21
CA ALA A 57 -3.28 2.51 -11.23
C ALA A 57 -2.07 3.40 -11.50
N VAL A 58 -0.94 3.11 -10.87
CA VAL A 58 0.34 3.69 -11.26
C VAL A 58 0.80 3.11 -12.60
N ILE A 59 1.65 3.85 -13.31
CA ILE A 59 2.48 3.37 -14.41
C ILE A 59 3.91 3.51 -13.91
N GLU A 60 4.44 2.45 -13.26
CA GLU A 60 5.70 2.48 -12.51
C GLU A 60 6.89 2.36 -13.46
N VAL A 61 7.27 3.47 -14.06
CA VAL A 61 8.39 3.60 -14.99
C VAL A 61 9.20 4.86 -14.69
N ALA A 62 10.43 4.95 -15.25
CA ALA A 62 11.29 6.13 -15.16
C ALA A 62 11.07 7.13 -16.32
N GLU A 63 10.42 6.70 -17.39
CA GLU A 63 10.06 7.54 -18.54
C GLU A 63 8.66 7.17 -19.02
N TYR A 64 7.80 8.16 -19.15
CA TYR A 64 6.43 7.98 -19.62
C TYR A 64 6.09 9.01 -20.69
N GLN A 65 5.67 8.53 -21.87
CA GLN A 65 5.33 9.38 -23.04
C GLN A 65 6.45 10.34 -23.46
N GLY A 66 7.70 9.92 -23.35
CA GLY A 66 8.89 10.71 -23.68
C GLY A 66 9.23 11.81 -22.65
N ILE A 67 8.64 11.77 -21.47
CA ILE A 67 8.90 12.67 -20.35
C ILE A 67 9.52 11.86 -19.21
N SER A 68 10.55 12.39 -18.55
CA SER A 68 11.11 11.79 -17.32
C SER A 68 10.03 11.72 -16.24
N GLY A 69 9.93 10.57 -15.58
CA GLY A 69 8.91 10.25 -14.62
C GLY A 69 7.94 9.18 -15.08
N GLY A 70 7.18 8.62 -14.15
CA GLY A 70 6.13 7.64 -14.44
C GLY A 70 4.79 8.29 -14.76
N GLY A 71 3.73 7.51 -14.63
CA GLY A 71 2.37 7.96 -14.90
C GLY A 71 1.36 7.40 -13.91
N VAL A 72 0.15 7.88 -14.04
CA VAL A 72 -1.04 7.37 -13.37
C VAL A 72 -2.20 7.31 -14.37
N VAL A 73 -3.00 6.25 -14.32
CA VAL A 73 -4.16 6.03 -15.19
C VAL A 73 -5.42 5.83 -14.37
N GLY A 74 -6.52 6.44 -14.79
CA GLY A 74 -7.86 6.24 -14.23
C GLY A 74 -8.71 5.33 -15.11
N PHE A 75 -9.54 4.50 -14.48
CA PHE A 75 -10.53 3.63 -15.13
C PHE A 75 -11.91 3.83 -14.51
N GLU A 76 -12.91 3.80 -15.36
CA GLU A 76 -14.28 3.52 -14.96
C GLU A 76 -14.45 2.02 -14.78
N ILE A 77 -15.09 1.63 -13.68
CA ILE A 77 -15.48 0.24 -13.40
C ILE A 77 -16.94 0.07 -13.81
N SER A 78 -17.22 -0.90 -14.69
CA SER A 78 -18.56 -1.22 -15.16
C SER A 78 -18.82 -2.72 -15.13
N GLU A 79 -20.04 -3.16 -15.49
CA GLU A 79 -20.44 -4.57 -15.53
C GLU A 79 -20.15 -5.30 -14.19
N GLU A 80 -20.61 -4.71 -13.08
CA GLU A 80 -20.45 -5.29 -11.73
C GLU A 80 -18.96 -5.53 -11.35
N GLY A 81 -18.06 -4.67 -11.81
CA GLY A 81 -16.64 -4.78 -11.51
C GLY A 81 -15.81 -5.46 -12.58
N LEU A 82 -16.43 -6.09 -13.57
CA LEU A 82 -15.73 -6.93 -14.54
C LEU A 82 -15.08 -6.16 -15.67
N ASN A 83 -15.45 -4.92 -15.95
CA ASN A 83 -14.89 -4.16 -17.07
C ASN A 83 -14.24 -2.87 -16.60
N LEU A 84 -12.97 -2.67 -16.99
CA LEU A 84 -12.20 -1.45 -16.75
C LEU A 84 -12.09 -0.68 -18.07
N VAL A 85 -12.74 0.49 -18.12
CA VAL A 85 -12.69 1.40 -19.27
C VAL A 85 -11.76 2.56 -18.94
N SER A 86 -10.66 2.71 -19.67
CA SER A 86 -9.72 3.81 -19.43
C SER A 86 -10.38 5.17 -19.63
N LEU A 87 -10.26 6.04 -18.62
CA LEU A 87 -10.72 7.42 -18.64
C LEU A 87 -9.65 8.33 -19.25
N ASN A 88 -8.53 8.44 -18.56
CA ASN A 88 -7.35 9.16 -19.03
C ASN A 88 -6.10 8.73 -18.21
N ASN A 89 -4.95 9.25 -18.63
CA ASN A 89 -3.70 9.11 -17.90
C ASN A 89 -3.00 10.47 -17.77
N GLN A 90 -2.12 10.59 -16.76
CA GLN A 90 -1.34 11.81 -16.50
C GLN A 90 0.09 11.42 -16.12
N PRO A 91 1.12 12.20 -16.54
CA PRO A 91 2.49 12.03 -16.06
C PRO A 91 2.61 12.42 -14.58
N THR A 92 3.44 11.72 -13.81
CA THR A 92 3.70 12.04 -12.40
C THR A 92 4.86 13.01 -12.19
N ASN A 93 5.68 13.23 -13.23
CA ASN A 93 6.91 14.05 -13.17
C ASN A 93 7.89 13.61 -12.06
N GLY A 94 7.72 12.39 -11.57
CA GLY A 94 8.58 11.71 -10.61
C GLY A 94 8.73 10.25 -11.01
N ASP A 95 9.95 9.69 -10.89
CA ASP A 95 10.28 8.36 -11.37
C ASP A 95 9.70 7.28 -10.46
N HIS A 96 9.20 6.19 -11.06
CA HIS A 96 8.69 5.00 -10.40
C HIS A 96 7.60 5.32 -9.34
N PRO A 97 6.42 5.84 -9.75
CA PRO A 97 5.28 5.96 -8.85
C PRO A 97 4.88 4.57 -8.34
N CYS A 98 4.80 4.40 -7.00
CA CYS A 98 4.62 3.09 -6.38
C CYS A 98 3.46 3.01 -5.38
N HIS A 99 2.79 4.13 -5.10
CA HIS A 99 1.65 4.18 -4.17
C HIS A 99 0.68 5.30 -4.53
N LEU A 100 -0.61 5.03 -4.31
CA LEU A 100 -1.72 5.95 -4.53
C LEU A 100 -2.55 6.12 -3.26
N SER A 101 -3.10 7.31 -3.06
CA SER A 101 -4.09 7.59 -2.01
C SER A 101 -5.13 8.59 -2.52
N LEU A 102 -6.41 8.34 -2.25
CA LEU A 102 -7.49 9.27 -2.54
C LEU A 102 -7.79 10.14 -1.33
N SER A 103 -8.21 11.40 -1.55
CA SER A 103 -8.77 12.22 -0.48
C SER A 103 -10.05 11.58 0.11
N THR A 104 -10.46 12.00 1.28
CA THR A 104 -11.68 11.46 1.94
C THR A 104 -12.95 11.65 1.08
N LEU A 105 -13.00 12.71 0.29
CA LEU A 105 -14.11 12.98 -0.65
C LEU A 105 -13.86 12.38 -2.04
N GLU A 106 -12.70 11.73 -2.24
CA GLU A 106 -12.25 11.14 -3.51
C GLU A 106 -12.19 12.16 -4.67
N ASP A 107 -12.01 13.45 -4.33
CA ASP A 107 -11.87 14.56 -5.25
C ASP A 107 -10.41 14.96 -5.53
N ALA A 108 -9.46 14.30 -4.87
CA ALA A 108 -8.02 14.42 -5.11
C ALA A 108 -7.31 13.06 -5.01
N LEU A 109 -6.30 12.87 -5.86
CA LEU A 109 -5.42 11.69 -5.89
C LEU A 109 -3.98 12.13 -5.60
N PHE A 110 -3.31 11.42 -4.69
CA PHE A 110 -1.91 11.62 -4.32
C PHE A 110 -1.07 10.42 -4.74
N VAL A 111 0.12 10.68 -5.27
CA VAL A 111 1.03 9.66 -5.81
C VAL A 111 2.39 9.81 -5.16
N ALA A 112 2.92 8.75 -4.55
CA ALA A 112 4.30 8.69 -4.10
C ALA A 112 5.18 8.12 -5.22
N ASN A 113 6.24 8.87 -5.59
CA ASN A 113 7.20 8.50 -6.61
C ASN A 113 8.50 8.04 -5.94
N TYR A 114 8.78 6.73 -5.99
CA TYR A 114 9.85 6.11 -5.21
C TYR A 114 11.23 6.60 -5.63
N SER A 115 11.65 6.31 -6.87
CA SER A 115 12.99 6.70 -7.33
C SER A 115 13.11 8.21 -7.55
N GLY A 116 12.00 8.88 -7.86
CA GLY A 116 11.96 10.34 -7.95
C GLY A 116 12.02 11.04 -6.58
N GLY A 117 11.73 10.34 -5.47
CA GLY A 117 11.73 10.92 -4.12
C GLY A 117 10.77 12.10 -3.99
N SER A 118 9.56 11.98 -4.51
CA SER A 118 8.61 13.09 -4.60
C SER A 118 7.16 12.65 -4.40
N VAL A 119 6.27 13.61 -4.20
CA VAL A 119 4.82 13.38 -4.16
C VAL A 119 4.12 14.28 -5.17
N SER A 120 3.17 13.71 -5.92
CA SER A 120 2.35 14.40 -6.93
C SER A 120 0.89 14.41 -6.50
N ALA A 121 0.15 15.46 -6.84
CA ALA A 121 -1.27 15.57 -6.57
C ALA A 121 -2.07 15.90 -7.84
N TYR A 122 -3.28 15.37 -7.92
CA TYR A 122 -4.24 15.57 -9.01
C TYR A 122 -5.62 15.83 -8.46
N GLN A 123 -6.43 16.61 -9.16
CA GLN A 123 -7.87 16.64 -8.91
C GLN A 123 -8.53 15.47 -9.63
N VAL A 124 -9.47 14.81 -8.98
CA VAL A 124 -10.38 13.86 -9.59
C VAL A 124 -11.60 14.63 -10.07
N LEU A 125 -11.85 14.61 -11.39
CA LEU A 125 -12.95 15.32 -12.02
C LEU A 125 -14.27 14.55 -11.83
N LYS A 126 -15.39 15.20 -12.12
CA LYS A 126 -16.73 14.60 -11.92
C LYS A 126 -16.96 13.29 -12.69
N ASP A 127 -16.32 13.13 -13.84
CA ASP A 127 -16.36 11.91 -14.63
C ASP A 127 -15.36 10.84 -14.17
N GLY A 128 -14.56 11.14 -13.14
CA GLY A 128 -13.52 10.26 -12.59
C GLY A 128 -12.18 10.38 -13.31
N SER A 129 -12.07 11.20 -14.37
CA SER A 129 -10.78 11.47 -15.00
C SER A 129 -9.88 12.34 -14.10
N LEU A 130 -8.58 12.29 -14.35
CA LEU A 130 -7.59 13.07 -13.61
C LEU A 130 -7.31 14.40 -14.31
N SER A 131 -7.25 15.49 -13.56
CA SER A 131 -6.74 16.77 -14.08
C SER A 131 -5.27 16.66 -14.48
N ALA A 132 -4.72 17.69 -15.14
CA ALA A 132 -3.28 17.90 -15.13
C ALA A 132 -2.79 17.96 -13.66
N GLN A 133 -1.50 17.61 -13.44
CA GLN A 133 -0.89 17.66 -12.12
C GLN A 133 -1.16 19.01 -11.44
N SER A 134 -1.82 18.97 -10.28
CA SER A 134 -2.23 20.17 -9.54
C SER A 134 -1.16 20.65 -8.58
N ASP A 135 -0.29 19.72 -8.10
CA ASP A 135 0.79 20.02 -7.19
C ASP A 135 1.91 18.98 -7.27
N PHE A 136 3.15 19.38 -6.86
CA PHE A 136 4.33 18.52 -6.86
C PHE A 136 5.31 18.97 -5.78
N HIS A 137 5.79 18.03 -4.97
CA HIS A 137 6.78 18.29 -3.94
C HIS A 137 7.96 17.34 -4.04
N GLN A 138 9.15 17.87 -4.32
CA GLN A 138 10.40 17.14 -4.30
C GLN A 138 10.95 17.08 -2.87
N HIS A 139 11.19 15.88 -2.35
CA HIS A 139 11.89 15.68 -1.09
C HIS A 139 13.39 15.89 -1.27
N GLN A 140 14.11 16.09 -0.16
CA GLN A 140 15.55 16.32 -0.15
C GLN A 140 16.19 15.63 1.05
N GLY A 141 17.42 15.20 0.89
CA GLY A 141 18.18 14.53 1.94
C GLY A 141 18.65 13.13 1.54
N SER A 142 19.25 12.46 2.48
CA SER A 142 19.76 11.09 2.36
C SER A 142 19.91 10.51 3.77
N SER A 143 20.27 9.22 3.89
CA SER A 143 20.56 8.62 5.18
C SER A 143 21.74 7.64 5.11
N VAL A 144 21.89 6.77 6.10
CA VAL A 144 23.12 6.01 6.36
C VAL A 144 23.40 4.86 5.39
N ASN A 145 22.35 4.33 4.73
CA ASN A 145 22.51 3.24 3.77
C ASN A 145 22.81 3.79 2.38
N LEU A 146 24.09 3.83 2.01
CA LEU A 146 24.55 4.43 0.75
C LEU A 146 24.03 3.75 -0.54
N LYS A 147 23.38 2.58 -0.45
CA LYS A 147 22.81 1.88 -1.60
C LYS A 147 21.29 2.05 -1.71
N ARG A 148 20.63 2.38 -0.62
CA ARG A 148 19.16 2.44 -0.54
C ARG A 148 18.65 3.78 0.00
N GLN A 149 19.57 4.67 0.45
CA GLN A 149 19.27 5.97 1.05
C GLN A 149 20.23 7.05 0.54
N GLU A 150 20.72 6.92 -0.69
CA GLU A 150 21.56 7.91 -1.37
C GLU A 150 20.82 9.20 -1.70
N GLY A 151 19.50 9.13 -1.75
CA GLY A 151 18.55 10.21 -2.01
C GLY A 151 17.18 9.91 -1.42
N PRO A 152 16.19 10.80 -1.59
CA PRO A 152 14.83 10.57 -1.15
C PRO A 152 14.16 9.45 -1.93
N HIS A 153 13.34 8.63 -1.25
CA HIS A 153 12.54 7.56 -1.82
C HIS A 153 11.15 7.55 -1.18
N ALA A 154 10.23 8.38 -1.71
CA ALA A 154 8.85 8.43 -1.23
C ALA A 154 8.14 7.12 -1.56
N HIS A 155 7.71 6.36 -0.53
CA HIS A 155 7.17 5.02 -0.74
C HIS A 155 5.66 4.91 -0.55
N MET A 156 5.09 5.66 0.38
CA MET A 156 3.65 5.67 0.63
C MET A 156 3.16 7.11 0.83
N ALA A 157 2.05 7.45 0.23
CA ALA A 157 1.24 8.60 0.57
C ALA A 157 -0.03 8.11 1.26
N HIS A 158 -0.33 8.56 2.48
CA HIS A 158 -1.47 8.07 3.28
C HIS A 158 -2.18 9.22 3.99
N LEU A 159 -3.50 9.26 3.91
CA LEU A 159 -4.29 10.24 4.66
C LEU A 159 -4.29 9.95 6.15
N THR A 160 -4.29 11.01 6.95
CA THR A 160 -4.69 10.86 8.34
C THR A 160 -6.18 10.48 8.42
N PRO A 161 -6.64 9.81 9.50
CA PRO A 161 -8.05 9.42 9.64
C PRO A 161 -9.05 10.57 9.53
N VAL A 162 -8.62 11.78 9.87
CA VAL A 162 -9.45 13.00 9.77
C VAL A 162 -9.46 13.57 8.34
N GLY A 163 -8.62 13.04 7.43
CA GLY A 163 -8.55 13.46 6.04
C GLY A 163 -7.96 14.84 5.77
N ARG A 164 -7.41 15.52 6.79
CA ARG A 164 -6.86 16.88 6.66
C ARG A 164 -5.39 16.92 6.26
N HIS A 165 -4.67 15.85 6.49
CA HIS A 165 -3.24 15.78 6.28
C HIS A 165 -2.89 14.54 5.45
N LEU A 166 -1.85 14.68 4.64
CA LEU A 166 -1.19 13.59 3.95
C LEU A 166 0.15 13.31 4.64
N LEU A 167 0.35 12.05 5.00
CA LEU A 167 1.61 11.53 5.50
C LEU A 167 2.34 10.84 4.36
N VAL A 168 3.59 11.19 4.13
CA VAL A 168 4.41 10.55 3.10
C VAL A 168 5.65 9.95 3.75
N THR A 169 5.77 8.61 3.71
CA THR A 169 6.97 7.92 4.17
C THR A 169 8.08 8.12 3.15
N ASP A 170 9.24 8.54 3.60
CA ASP A 170 10.43 8.65 2.76
C ASP A 170 11.51 7.69 3.28
N LEU A 171 11.61 6.55 2.59
CA LEU A 171 12.56 5.48 2.92
C LEU A 171 14.00 5.97 2.83
N GLY A 172 14.30 6.82 1.85
CA GLY A 172 15.65 7.27 1.56
C GLY A 172 16.20 8.28 2.56
N THR A 173 15.33 9.01 3.25
CA THR A 173 15.73 10.06 4.20
C THR A 173 15.45 9.72 5.66
N ASP A 174 14.86 8.54 5.94
CA ASP A 174 14.36 8.15 7.27
C ASP A 174 13.38 9.18 7.84
N GLN A 175 12.45 9.67 7.00
CA GLN A 175 11.49 10.69 7.42
C GLN A 175 10.04 10.27 7.14
N LEU A 176 9.14 10.78 7.98
CA LEU A 176 7.72 10.89 7.67
C LEU A 176 7.40 12.35 7.40
N MET A 177 7.14 12.67 6.15
CA MET A 177 6.76 14.01 5.72
C MET A 177 5.28 14.25 5.99
N VAL A 178 4.93 15.41 6.51
CA VAL A 178 3.56 15.77 6.86
C VAL A 178 3.12 16.97 6.05
N TYR A 179 2.04 16.81 5.30
CA TYR A 179 1.44 17.86 4.49
C TYR A 179 0.03 18.17 4.95
N GLN A 180 -0.32 19.45 5.02
CA GLN A 180 -1.71 19.89 5.09
C GLN A 180 -2.31 19.87 3.68
N ILE A 181 -3.52 19.32 3.55
CA ILE A 181 -4.28 19.32 2.30
C ILE A 181 -5.22 20.50 2.31
N ASN A 182 -5.16 21.37 1.30
CA ASN A 182 -6.13 22.44 1.15
C ASN A 182 -7.39 21.97 0.38
N PRO A 183 -8.47 22.77 0.35
CA PRO A 183 -9.71 22.40 -0.35
C PRO A 183 -9.57 22.16 -1.87
N GLN A 184 -8.46 22.55 -2.49
CA GLN A 184 -8.15 22.30 -3.90
C GLN A 184 -7.25 21.09 -4.09
N GLY A 185 -7.04 20.27 -3.04
CA GLY A 185 -6.17 19.08 -3.08
C GLY A 185 -4.67 19.39 -3.16
N LYS A 186 -4.26 20.67 -2.99
CA LYS A 186 -2.84 21.03 -2.95
C LYS A 186 -2.24 20.79 -1.57
N LEU A 187 -0.94 20.56 -1.56
CA LEU A 187 -0.17 20.17 -0.38
C LEU A 187 0.64 21.36 0.16
N ALA A 188 0.66 21.52 1.47
CA ALA A 188 1.53 22.47 2.17
C ALA A 188 2.35 21.74 3.22
N LEU A 189 3.67 21.69 3.06
CA LEU A 189 4.57 20.99 3.98
C LEU A 189 4.54 21.62 5.38
N LEU A 190 4.23 20.81 6.38
CA LEU A 190 4.27 21.18 7.81
C LEU A 190 5.60 20.73 8.41
N LYS A 191 6.68 21.47 8.16
CA LYS A 191 8.07 21.12 8.55
C LYS A 191 8.19 20.73 10.03
N ASP A 192 7.56 21.48 10.91
CA ASP A 192 7.64 21.26 12.35
C ASP A 192 6.88 19.99 12.82
N ARG A 193 6.07 19.40 11.94
CA ARG A 193 5.31 18.17 12.21
C ARG A 193 5.94 16.94 11.52
N CYS A 194 6.90 17.13 10.64
CA CYS A 194 7.64 16.01 10.05
C CYS A 194 8.41 15.24 11.14
N LEU A 195 8.49 13.91 11.00
CA LEU A 195 9.21 13.05 11.93
C LEU A 195 10.53 12.62 11.31
N THR A 196 11.58 12.61 12.11
CA THR A 196 12.85 11.94 11.78
C THR A 196 12.92 10.64 12.54
N LEU A 197 13.09 9.55 11.84
CA LEU A 197 13.15 8.20 12.39
C LEU A 197 14.59 7.80 12.69
N PRO A 198 14.81 6.72 13.45
CA PRO A 198 16.17 6.19 13.65
C PRO A 198 16.88 5.92 12.31
N ALA A 199 18.14 6.33 12.21
CA ALA A 199 18.91 6.21 10.98
C ALA A 199 18.98 4.74 10.50
N GLY A 200 18.73 4.51 9.20
CA GLY A 200 18.66 3.17 8.62
C GLY A 200 17.31 2.46 8.80
N SER A 201 16.29 3.13 9.31
CA SER A 201 14.93 2.56 9.43
C SER A 201 14.34 2.25 8.07
N GLY A 202 14.38 3.18 7.13
CA GLY A 202 13.74 3.08 5.83
C GLY A 202 12.23 2.91 5.93
N PRO A 203 11.48 3.95 6.39
CA PRO A 203 10.02 3.87 6.53
C PRO A 203 9.35 3.59 5.19
N ARG A 204 8.43 2.61 5.18
CA ARG A 204 7.82 2.13 3.94
C ARG A 204 6.32 2.37 3.90
N HIS A 205 5.57 1.68 4.74
CA HIS A 205 4.11 1.78 4.84
C HIS A 205 3.69 2.10 6.26
N LEU A 206 2.47 2.60 6.40
CA LEU A 206 1.86 2.88 7.71
C LEU A 206 0.37 2.55 7.68
N THR A 207 -0.18 2.36 8.86
CA THR A 207 -1.63 2.20 9.07
C THR A 207 -2.02 2.79 10.42
N PHE A 208 -3.29 3.13 10.60
CA PHE A 208 -3.81 3.61 11.86
C PHE A 208 -4.61 2.53 12.59
N SER A 209 -4.63 2.59 13.91
CA SER A 209 -5.55 1.78 14.70
C SER A 209 -7.01 2.16 14.41
N ASN A 210 -7.94 1.23 14.62
CA ASN A 210 -9.37 1.49 14.41
C ASN A 210 -9.92 2.58 15.35
N SER A 211 -9.27 2.84 16.47
CA SER A 211 -9.57 3.93 17.39
C SER A 211 -9.02 5.28 16.93
N ASN A 212 -8.17 5.30 15.92
CA ASN A 212 -7.38 6.45 15.45
C ASN A 212 -6.44 7.07 16.52
N LYS A 213 -6.11 6.32 17.58
CA LYS A 213 -5.23 6.79 18.65
C LYS A 213 -3.78 6.42 18.45
N SER A 214 -3.48 5.51 17.53
CA SER A 214 -2.12 5.08 17.22
C SER A 214 -1.90 4.93 15.74
N MET A 215 -0.68 5.21 15.31
CA MET A 215 -0.16 4.95 13.98
C MET A 215 0.93 3.86 14.10
N TYR A 216 0.87 2.86 13.23
CA TYR A 216 1.85 1.79 13.09
C TYR A 216 2.62 2.01 11.79
N LEU A 217 3.93 2.19 11.89
CA LEU A 217 4.79 2.47 10.74
C LEU A 217 5.81 1.34 10.61
N ILE A 218 5.79 0.63 9.47
CA ILE A 218 6.72 -0.46 9.18
C ILE A 218 7.94 0.06 8.43
N ASN A 219 9.13 -0.33 8.90
CA ASN A 219 10.41 0.10 8.37
C ASN A 219 11.03 -0.99 7.50
N GLU A 220 11.21 -0.73 6.22
CA GLU A 220 11.72 -1.70 5.24
C GLU A 220 13.13 -2.18 5.58
N LEU A 221 14.05 -1.25 5.83
CA LEU A 221 15.46 -1.56 6.03
C LEU A 221 15.76 -2.01 7.46
N GLY A 222 15.02 -1.47 8.43
CA GLY A 222 15.19 -1.79 9.84
C GLY A 222 14.48 -3.05 10.30
N ASN A 223 13.62 -3.66 9.49
CA ASN A 223 12.78 -4.80 9.86
C ASN A 223 12.04 -4.63 11.21
N THR A 224 11.45 -3.46 11.40
CA THR A 224 10.78 -3.08 12.65
C THR A 224 9.45 -2.39 12.37
N ILE A 225 8.58 -2.37 13.39
CA ILE A 225 7.41 -1.51 13.43
C ILE A 225 7.60 -0.50 14.57
N LEU A 226 7.33 0.78 14.28
CA LEU A 226 7.26 1.84 15.27
C LEU A 226 5.81 2.16 15.56
N VAL A 227 5.46 2.30 16.84
CA VAL A 227 4.11 2.66 17.29
C VAL A 227 4.13 4.10 17.80
N PHE A 228 3.39 4.98 17.13
CA PHE A 228 3.26 6.39 17.49
C PHE A 228 1.88 6.67 18.05
N PRO A 229 1.76 7.34 19.21
CA PRO A 229 0.50 7.94 19.62
C PRO A 229 0.05 8.97 18.60
N VAL A 230 -1.26 9.13 18.44
CA VAL A 230 -1.88 10.15 17.58
C VAL A 230 -2.52 11.21 18.45
N GLY A 231 -2.15 12.46 18.22
CA GLY A 231 -2.67 13.62 18.96
C GLY A 231 -4.10 13.99 18.55
N GLU A 232 -4.69 14.97 19.25
CA GLU A 232 -6.04 15.46 18.98
C GLU A 232 -6.21 16.09 17.58
N ASP A 233 -5.11 16.55 16.98
CA ASP A 233 -5.08 17.08 15.63
C ASP A 233 -5.06 15.97 14.55
N GLY A 234 -5.01 14.69 14.95
CA GLY A 234 -4.97 13.52 14.07
C GLY A 234 -3.60 13.24 13.49
N LEU A 235 -2.54 13.91 13.98
CA LEU A 235 -1.16 13.69 13.56
C LEU A 235 -0.40 12.81 14.57
N PRO A 236 0.57 12.02 14.14
CA PRO A 236 1.42 11.26 15.05
C PRO A 236 2.26 12.21 15.93
N GLU A 237 2.43 11.82 17.18
CA GLU A 237 3.35 12.46 18.10
C GLU A 237 4.81 12.27 17.64
N LYS A 238 5.73 13.12 18.13
CA LYS A 238 7.14 13.07 17.69
C LYS A 238 7.88 11.83 18.17
N GLU A 239 7.48 11.28 19.31
CA GLU A 239 8.14 10.16 19.95
C GLU A 239 7.29 8.89 19.81
N TYR A 240 7.90 7.82 19.35
CA TYR A 240 7.25 6.50 19.37
C TYR A 240 7.26 5.91 20.78
N VAL A 241 6.22 5.18 21.11
CA VAL A 241 6.06 4.50 22.41
C VAL A 241 6.50 3.04 22.41
N GLN A 242 6.73 2.48 21.21
CA GLN A 242 7.24 1.12 21.04
C GLN A 242 7.98 0.98 19.70
N LYS A 243 9.09 0.24 19.74
CA LYS A 243 9.75 -0.36 18.59
C LYS A 243 9.69 -1.88 18.76
N ILE A 244 9.21 -2.60 17.75
CA ILE A 244 9.12 -4.06 17.78
C ILE A 244 9.65 -4.65 16.48
N GLU A 245 10.36 -5.79 16.60
CA GLU A 245 10.96 -6.50 15.48
C GLU A 245 9.90 -7.27 14.69
N THR A 246 10.12 -7.41 13.35
CA THR A 246 9.22 -8.16 12.46
C THR A 246 9.73 -9.57 12.15
N LEU A 247 11.01 -9.84 12.43
CA LEU A 247 11.67 -11.13 12.17
C LEU A 247 11.78 -11.97 13.45
N PRO A 248 11.84 -13.30 13.34
CA PRO A 248 12.22 -14.16 14.43
C PRO A 248 13.65 -13.84 14.91
N SER A 249 13.90 -13.98 16.20
CA SER A 249 15.20 -13.65 16.81
C SER A 249 16.36 -14.55 16.35
N ASP A 250 16.08 -15.71 15.80
CA ASP A 250 17.03 -16.67 15.25
C ASP A 250 17.23 -16.55 13.74
N PHE A 251 16.52 -15.64 13.07
CA PHE A 251 16.70 -15.39 11.63
C PHE A 251 17.81 -14.36 11.42
N SER A 252 18.80 -14.71 10.59
CA SER A 252 20.02 -13.89 10.35
C SER A 252 20.31 -13.62 8.88
N GLU A 253 19.45 -14.09 7.95
CA GLU A 253 19.60 -13.84 6.53
C GLU A 253 19.06 -12.45 6.14
N GLU A 254 19.31 -12.02 4.91
CA GLU A 254 18.78 -10.74 4.40
C GLU A 254 17.26 -10.78 4.33
N SER A 255 16.63 -9.78 4.90
CA SER A 255 15.19 -9.56 4.81
C SER A 255 14.86 -8.09 4.84
N THR A 256 13.76 -7.74 4.21
CA THR A 256 13.17 -6.40 4.24
C THR A 256 11.66 -6.51 4.44
N THR A 257 11.07 -5.58 5.18
CA THR A 257 9.61 -5.58 5.31
C THR A 257 8.93 -5.03 4.05
N ALA A 258 7.62 -5.24 3.94
CA ALA A 258 6.85 -4.66 2.86
C ALA A 258 5.58 -3.95 3.35
N ASP A 259 4.51 -4.64 3.60
CA ASP A 259 3.19 -4.06 3.84
C ASP A 259 2.71 -4.25 5.27
N ILE A 260 1.74 -3.44 5.69
CA ILE A 260 1.22 -3.45 7.07
C ILE A 260 -0.27 -3.06 7.08
N HIS A 261 -1.10 -3.87 7.71
CA HIS A 261 -2.54 -3.59 7.87
C HIS A 261 -3.05 -3.99 9.25
N VAL A 262 -3.93 -3.15 9.81
CA VAL A 262 -4.76 -3.50 10.96
C VAL A 262 -5.94 -4.34 10.49
N HIS A 263 -6.20 -5.42 11.20
CA HIS A 263 -7.38 -6.25 10.96
C HIS A 263 -8.67 -5.46 11.23
N PRO A 264 -9.78 -5.64 10.47
CA PRO A 264 -11.04 -4.90 10.66
C PRO A 264 -11.61 -4.94 12.07
N SER A 265 -11.35 -6.01 12.83
CA SER A 265 -11.75 -6.07 14.26
C SER A 265 -11.00 -5.13 15.19
N GLY A 266 -9.89 -4.53 14.74
CA GLY A 266 -8.98 -3.72 15.58
C GLY A 266 -8.15 -4.52 16.59
N LYS A 267 -8.22 -5.85 16.58
CA LYS A 267 -7.54 -6.72 17.56
C LYS A 267 -6.17 -7.20 17.12
N PHE A 268 -5.91 -7.22 15.81
CA PHE A 268 -4.70 -7.78 15.22
C PHE A 268 -4.10 -6.82 14.21
N LEU A 269 -2.80 -6.96 14.00
CA LEU A 269 -2.04 -6.27 12.97
C LEU A 269 -1.14 -7.29 12.29
N TYR A 270 -1.02 -7.17 10.98
CA TYR A 270 -0.14 -8.00 10.17
C TYR A 270 0.84 -7.14 9.41
N GLY A 271 2.09 -7.63 9.29
CA GLY A 271 3.10 -7.11 8.39
C GLY A 271 3.72 -8.23 7.58
N THR A 272 4.40 -7.90 6.47
CA THR A 272 5.09 -8.89 5.63
C THR A 272 6.60 -8.67 5.61
N ASN A 273 7.37 -9.77 5.60
CA ASN A 273 8.82 -9.83 5.47
C ASN A 273 9.19 -10.49 4.13
N ARG A 274 9.97 -9.80 3.30
CA ARG A 274 10.54 -10.31 2.04
C ARG A 274 11.96 -10.82 2.31
N GLY A 275 12.23 -12.07 1.96
CA GLY A 275 13.44 -12.81 2.31
C GLY A 275 13.16 -13.88 3.35
N HIS A 276 12.60 -13.54 4.51
CA HIS A 276 12.00 -14.51 5.44
C HIS A 276 10.66 -15.05 4.90
N ASP A 277 10.02 -14.34 3.98
CA ASP A 277 8.79 -14.71 3.28
C ASP A 277 7.64 -15.11 4.22
N SER A 278 7.41 -14.26 5.24
CA SER A 278 6.42 -14.48 6.27
C SER A 278 5.53 -13.28 6.53
N PHE A 279 4.36 -13.57 7.09
CA PHE A 279 3.63 -12.61 7.92
C PHE A 279 4.24 -12.56 9.31
N CYS A 280 4.43 -11.36 9.87
CA CYS A 280 4.54 -11.13 11.29
C CYS A 280 3.16 -10.75 11.82
N CYS A 281 2.65 -11.54 12.77
CA CYS A 281 1.29 -11.40 13.30
C CYS A 281 1.36 -10.84 14.71
N TYR A 282 0.62 -9.77 14.97
CA TYR A 282 0.59 -9.11 16.27
C TYR A 282 -0.82 -9.01 16.82
N ARG A 283 -0.96 -9.07 18.14
CA ARG A 283 -2.12 -8.62 18.88
C ARG A 283 -1.96 -7.14 19.20
N ILE A 284 -3.01 -6.36 19.01
CA ILE A 284 -3.10 -4.97 19.47
C ILE A 284 -3.62 -5.01 20.91
N LEU A 285 -2.81 -4.51 21.86
CA LEU A 285 -3.13 -4.45 23.27
C LEU A 285 -4.08 -3.29 23.60
N PRO A 286 -4.69 -3.24 24.81
CA PRO A 286 -5.58 -2.14 25.19
C PRO A 286 -4.91 -0.75 25.22
N ASP A 287 -3.58 -0.68 25.41
CA ASP A 287 -2.76 0.53 25.30
C ASP A 287 -2.24 0.76 23.88
N GLU A 288 -2.77 0.00 22.92
CA GLU A 288 -2.45 0.01 21.48
C GLU A 288 -1.01 -0.37 21.11
N LYS A 289 -0.23 -0.85 22.06
CA LYS A 289 1.05 -1.52 21.77
C LYS A 289 0.81 -2.86 21.12
N LEU A 290 1.87 -3.37 20.49
CA LEU A 290 1.88 -4.63 19.78
C LEU A 290 2.52 -5.74 20.61
N GLU A 291 1.89 -6.91 20.62
CA GLU A 291 2.43 -8.16 21.13
C GLU A 291 2.57 -9.15 19.98
N LEU A 292 3.77 -9.65 19.71
CA LEU A 292 3.98 -10.67 18.68
C LEU A 292 3.28 -11.96 19.07
N ILE A 293 2.39 -12.46 18.21
CA ILE A 293 1.69 -13.74 18.41
C ILE A 293 2.27 -14.86 17.54
N GLY A 294 3.06 -14.53 16.52
CA GLY A 294 3.77 -15.52 15.71
C GLY A 294 4.13 -15.05 14.32
N HIS A 295 4.81 -15.94 13.60
CA HIS A 295 5.11 -15.79 12.19
C HIS A 295 4.40 -16.90 11.40
N VAL A 296 3.88 -16.56 10.23
CA VAL A 296 3.22 -17.52 9.31
C VAL A 296 3.87 -17.39 7.94
N SER A 297 4.33 -18.52 7.37
CA SER A 297 4.84 -18.51 5.99
C SER A 297 3.76 -17.97 5.03
N THR A 298 4.14 -17.08 4.12
CA THR A 298 3.24 -16.54 3.10
C THR A 298 3.01 -17.48 1.93
N GLY A 299 3.79 -18.57 1.82
CA GLY A 299 3.65 -19.59 0.77
C GLY A 299 4.20 -19.18 -0.60
N GLY A 300 4.95 -18.08 -0.66
CA GLY A 300 5.62 -17.58 -1.86
C GLY A 300 6.84 -16.76 -1.52
N GLN A 301 7.51 -16.21 -2.53
CA GLN A 301 8.71 -15.40 -2.37
C GLN A 301 8.42 -13.92 -2.59
N SER A 302 8.95 -13.08 -1.69
CA SER A 302 8.78 -11.63 -1.70
C SER A 302 7.32 -11.17 -1.60
N PRO A 303 6.63 -11.43 -0.46
CA PRO A 303 5.28 -10.96 -0.19
C PRO A 303 5.27 -9.41 -0.12
N ARG A 304 4.87 -8.75 -1.23
CA ARG A 304 5.03 -7.30 -1.39
C ARG A 304 3.85 -6.49 -0.88
N ASN A 305 2.63 -7.02 -1.04
CA ASN A 305 1.39 -6.38 -0.60
C ASN A 305 0.35 -7.46 -0.26
N PHE A 306 -0.54 -7.12 0.64
CA PHE A 306 -1.70 -7.95 0.97
C PHE A 306 -2.90 -7.07 1.29
N SER A 307 -4.09 -7.64 1.16
CA SER A 307 -5.33 -6.99 1.57
C SER A 307 -6.13 -7.91 2.47
N ILE A 308 -6.82 -7.32 3.45
CA ILE A 308 -7.75 -8.03 4.36
C ILE A 308 -9.16 -7.69 3.91
N HIS A 309 -9.99 -8.72 3.69
CA HIS A 309 -11.39 -8.52 3.36
C HIS A 309 -12.12 -7.76 4.48
N PRO A 310 -13.06 -6.85 4.18
CA PRO A 310 -13.73 -6.02 5.20
C PRO A 310 -14.43 -6.79 6.33
N ASP A 311 -14.88 -8.05 6.10
CA ASP A 311 -15.43 -8.90 7.17
C ASP A 311 -14.36 -9.50 8.10
N GLY A 312 -13.08 -9.34 7.75
CA GLY A 312 -11.93 -9.84 8.51
C GLY A 312 -11.68 -11.35 8.39
N GLN A 313 -12.49 -12.10 7.64
CA GLN A 313 -12.34 -13.57 7.58
C GLN A 313 -11.25 -14.01 6.61
N TRP A 314 -10.92 -13.18 5.62
CA TRP A 314 -10.02 -13.51 4.53
C TRP A 314 -8.91 -12.47 4.35
N LEU A 315 -7.76 -12.96 3.94
CA LEU A 315 -6.60 -12.17 3.54
C LEU A 315 -6.07 -12.73 2.24
N VAL A 316 -5.67 -11.84 1.31
CA VAL A 316 -5.00 -12.24 0.05
C VAL A 316 -3.68 -11.51 -0.05
N VAL A 317 -2.59 -12.25 -0.35
CA VAL A 317 -1.22 -11.74 -0.47
C VAL A 317 -0.67 -11.95 -1.86
N ALA A 318 0.09 -10.96 -2.34
CA ALA A 318 0.78 -10.98 -3.64
C ALA A 318 2.29 -11.14 -3.45
N HIS A 319 2.88 -12.10 -4.19
CA HIS A 319 4.31 -12.41 -4.14
C HIS A 319 5.01 -12.01 -5.43
N GLN A 320 5.82 -10.98 -5.36
CA GLN A 320 6.47 -10.39 -6.53
C GLN A 320 7.44 -11.35 -7.23
N VAL A 321 8.25 -12.10 -6.49
CA VAL A 321 9.31 -12.95 -7.05
C VAL A 321 8.76 -14.30 -7.50
N SER A 322 7.97 -14.98 -6.69
CA SER A 322 7.39 -16.28 -7.08
C SER A 322 6.20 -16.17 -8.04
N GLY A 323 5.66 -14.95 -8.28
CA GLY A 323 4.62 -14.72 -9.26
C GLY A 323 3.28 -15.35 -8.91
N ASN A 324 2.92 -15.42 -7.64
CA ASN A 324 1.67 -16.02 -7.19
C ASN A 324 0.90 -15.13 -6.20
N ILE A 325 -0.40 -15.38 -6.10
CA ILE A 325 -1.26 -14.86 -5.04
C ILE A 325 -1.78 -16.01 -4.19
N LEU A 326 -1.88 -15.80 -2.89
CA LEU A 326 -2.43 -16.76 -1.97
C LEU A 326 -3.53 -16.14 -1.11
N SER A 327 -4.54 -16.94 -0.80
CA SER A 327 -5.58 -16.60 0.17
C SER A 327 -5.35 -17.32 1.49
N PHE A 328 -5.75 -16.64 2.58
CA PHE A 328 -5.65 -17.13 3.94
C PHE A 328 -6.97 -16.89 4.69
N ALA A 329 -7.41 -17.89 5.44
CA ALA A 329 -8.43 -17.70 6.46
C ALA A 329 -7.80 -17.13 7.74
N VAL A 330 -8.48 -16.16 8.36
CA VAL A 330 -8.06 -15.53 9.60
C VAL A 330 -8.81 -16.16 10.78
N ASP A 331 -8.11 -16.72 11.73
CA ASP A 331 -8.71 -17.15 13.01
C ASP A 331 -9.08 -15.91 13.84
N GLN A 332 -10.38 -15.68 14.01
CA GLN A 332 -10.95 -14.50 14.65
C GLN A 332 -10.65 -14.39 16.16
N GLN A 333 -10.20 -15.50 16.80
CA GLN A 333 -9.86 -15.54 18.23
C GLN A 333 -8.38 -15.33 18.47
N THR A 334 -7.55 -16.01 17.68
CA THR A 334 -6.10 -16.01 17.84
C THR A 334 -5.37 -15.02 16.95
N GLY A 335 -5.97 -14.61 15.82
CA GLY A 335 -5.33 -13.80 14.79
C GLY A 335 -4.37 -14.58 13.89
N MET A 336 -4.24 -15.89 14.05
CA MET A 336 -3.37 -16.71 13.21
C MET A 336 -3.96 -16.95 11.84
N LEU A 337 -3.10 -17.08 10.84
CA LEU A 337 -3.46 -17.23 9.43
C LEU A 337 -3.32 -18.70 9.00
N LYS A 338 -4.29 -19.18 8.22
CA LYS A 338 -4.27 -20.50 7.62
C LYS A 338 -4.44 -20.38 6.10
N GLN A 339 -3.45 -20.82 5.34
CA GLN A 339 -3.51 -20.85 3.88
C GLN A 339 -4.68 -21.68 3.39
N THR A 340 -5.38 -21.18 2.37
CA THR A 340 -6.57 -21.83 1.76
C THR A 340 -6.39 -22.10 0.27
N ASP A 341 -5.78 -21.19 -0.49
CA ASP A 341 -5.54 -21.39 -1.93
C ASP A 341 -4.23 -20.73 -2.41
N ASN A 342 -3.79 -21.08 -3.62
CA ASN A 342 -2.60 -20.57 -4.29
C ASN A 342 -2.81 -20.54 -5.80
N GLN A 343 -2.70 -19.36 -6.42
CA GLN A 343 -2.83 -19.17 -7.85
C GLN A 343 -1.54 -18.61 -8.45
N GLN A 344 -1.01 -19.28 -9.47
CA GLN A 344 0.18 -18.83 -10.21
C GLN A 344 -0.21 -17.84 -11.31
N LEU A 345 0.47 -16.70 -11.38
CA LEU A 345 0.27 -15.65 -12.36
C LEU A 345 1.44 -15.59 -13.37
N LYS A 346 1.21 -14.97 -14.52
CA LYS A 346 2.27 -14.69 -15.51
C LYS A 346 2.94 -13.33 -15.30
N LEU A 347 2.39 -12.48 -14.43
CA LEU A 347 2.97 -11.19 -14.02
C LEU A 347 3.71 -11.35 -12.66
N GLN A 348 4.43 -10.31 -12.23
CA GLN A 348 4.98 -10.21 -10.88
C GLN A 348 4.00 -9.41 -10.01
N PRO A 349 3.06 -10.07 -9.30
CA PRO A 349 2.00 -9.36 -8.59
C PRO A 349 2.56 -8.59 -7.40
N SER A 350 2.07 -7.38 -7.20
CA SER A 350 2.59 -6.46 -6.18
C SER A 350 1.52 -5.65 -5.47
N CYS A 351 0.26 -5.77 -5.87
CA CYS A 351 -0.88 -5.11 -5.25
C CYS A 351 -2.15 -5.97 -5.35
N VAL A 352 -2.95 -5.97 -4.29
CA VAL A 352 -4.26 -6.62 -4.22
C VAL A 352 -5.29 -5.62 -3.72
N GLN A 353 -6.42 -5.47 -4.42
CA GLN A 353 -7.54 -4.63 -4.02
C GLN A 353 -8.85 -5.39 -4.11
N PHE A 354 -9.70 -5.29 -3.09
CA PHE A 354 -11.06 -5.83 -3.14
C PHE A 354 -11.98 -4.92 -3.96
N GLY A 355 -12.81 -5.52 -4.79
CA GLY A 355 -13.78 -4.85 -5.65
C GLY A 355 -15.22 -5.17 -5.26
N HIS A 356 -16.09 -5.34 -6.26
CA HIS A 356 -17.52 -5.68 -6.04
C HIS A 356 -17.70 -7.07 -5.45
N GLN A 357 -18.70 -7.21 -4.57
CA GLN A 357 -19.17 -8.51 -4.13
C GLN A 357 -20.22 -9.01 -5.14
N SER A 358 -19.98 -10.18 -5.72
CA SER A 358 -20.95 -10.84 -6.61
C SER A 358 -22.04 -11.54 -5.79
N ASN A 359 -23.27 -11.25 -6.09
CA ASN A 359 -24.44 -11.89 -5.48
C ASN A 359 -24.65 -13.36 -5.95
#